data_0a1cf8f5d11bc541e239ffddfb788c4a
#
_entry.id   0a1cf8f5d11bc541e239ffddfb788c4a
#
_cell.length_a   1.000
_cell.length_b   1.000
_cell.length_c   1.000
_cell.angle_alpha   90.00
_cell.angle_beta   90.00
_cell.angle_gamma   90.00
#
_symmetry.space_group_name_H-M   'P 1'
#
loop_
_entity.id
_entity.type
_entity.pdbx_description
1 polymer ?
#
loop_
_entity_poly.entity_id
_entity_poly.type
_entity_poly.pdbx_seq_one_letter_code
_entity_poly.pdbx_strand_id
1 'polypeptide(L)'
;MKVSELMEALNLKLLTEEVALDGEVKGGYASDLLSNVMGQAEPDMVWVTMQGHQNIAAVASLIGLSAVIVAGDAPVAEDTLKKAELNDVVIFATEASAFEVVGKLYELGIGK
;
A
#
# COMPACT_ATOMS: atom_id res chain seq x y z
N MET A 1 7.91 -10.36 -6.78
CA MET A 1 6.72 -9.87 -7.51
C MET A 1 6.79 -8.36 -7.63
N LYS A 2 6.50 -7.84 -8.80
CA LYS A 2 6.50 -6.39 -9.00
C LYS A 2 5.16 -5.75 -8.60
N VAL A 3 5.19 -4.46 -8.27
CA VAL A 3 3.99 -3.71 -7.90
C VAL A 3 2.94 -3.79 -9.01
N SER A 4 3.34 -3.70 -10.28
CA SER A 4 2.41 -3.82 -11.41
C SER A 4 1.73 -5.19 -11.45
N GLU A 5 2.45 -6.24 -11.12
CA GLU A 5 1.89 -7.59 -11.07
C GLU A 5 0.90 -7.74 -9.92
N LEU A 6 1.22 -7.13 -8.78
CA LEU A 6 0.33 -7.12 -7.62
C LEU A 6 -0.99 -6.41 -7.96
N MET A 7 -0.89 -5.27 -8.64
CA MET A 7 -2.06 -4.50 -9.05
C MET A 7 -3.02 -5.36 -9.88
N GLU A 8 -2.50 -6.10 -10.85
CA GLU A 8 -3.32 -6.96 -11.69
C GLU A 8 -3.87 -8.17 -10.93
N ALA A 9 -3.02 -8.82 -10.13
CA ALA A 9 -3.40 -10.03 -9.41
C ALA A 9 -4.57 -9.77 -8.44
N LEU A 10 -4.58 -8.62 -7.77
CA LEU A 10 -5.62 -8.27 -6.81
C LEU A 10 -6.68 -7.33 -7.39
N ASN A 11 -6.58 -6.99 -8.66
CA ASN A 11 -7.51 -6.07 -9.31
C ASN A 11 -7.63 -4.75 -8.55
N LEU A 12 -6.50 -4.16 -8.21
CA LEU A 12 -6.45 -2.93 -7.43
C LEU A 12 -6.64 -1.71 -8.33
N LYS A 13 -7.25 -0.66 -7.78
CA LYS A 13 -7.39 0.61 -8.47
C LYS A 13 -6.21 1.50 -8.09
N LEU A 14 -5.45 1.95 -9.08
CA LEU A 14 -4.34 2.90 -8.84
C LEU A 14 -4.91 4.29 -8.64
N LEU A 15 -4.59 4.90 -7.51
CA LEU A 15 -5.06 6.25 -7.17
C LEU A 15 -4.03 7.34 -7.47
N THR A 16 -2.74 7.01 -7.42
CA THR A 16 -1.67 7.97 -7.67
C THR A 16 -1.30 8.00 -9.15
N GLU A 17 -0.93 9.19 -9.65
CA GLU A 17 -0.57 9.39 -11.04
C GLU A 17 0.95 9.52 -11.18
N GLU A 18 1.48 9.15 -12.35
CA GLU A 18 2.89 9.33 -12.69
C GLU A 18 3.86 8.73 -11.67
N VAL A 19 3.48 7.61 -11.07
CA VAL A 19 4.35 6.87 -10.15
C VAL A 19 4.80 5.58 -10.83
N ALA A 20 6.05 5.18 -10.56
CA ALA A 20 6.58 3.94 -11.13
C ALA A 20 5.96 2.73 -10.43
N LEU A 21 5.63 1.70 -11.21
CA LEU A 21 5.03 0.47 -10.72
C LEU A 21 5.97 -0.73 -10.86
N ASP A 22 7.25 -0.46 -11.01
CA ASP A 22 8.28 -1.48 -11.24
C ASP A 22 9.02 -1.91 -9.98
N GLY A 23 8.64 -1.38 -8.81
CA GLY A 23 9.25 -1.76 -7.55
C GLY A 23 8.93 -3.21 -7.18
N GLU A 24 9.84 -3.82 -6.41
CA GLU A 24 9.64 -5.17 -5.91
C GLU A 24 8.80 -5.17 -4.63
N VAL A 25 7.97 -6.19 -4.47
CA VAL A 25 7.21 -6.43 -3.25
C VAL A 25 7.83 -7.65 -2.56
N LYS A 26 8.52 -7.41 -1.46
CA LYS A 26 9.26 -8.47 -0.74
C LYS A 26 8.54 -8.99 0.49
N GLY A 27 7.48 -8.33 0.90
CA GLY A 27 6.70 -8.74 2.06
C GLY A 27 5.49 -7.84 2.22
N GLY A 28 4.77 -8.01 3.31
CA GLY A 28 3.59 -7.21 3.57
C GLY A 28 3.41 -6.94 5.06
N TYR A 29 2.68 -5.88 5.35
CA TYR A 29 2.32 -5.53 6.72
C TYR A 29 0.92 -4.93 6.73
N ALA A 30 0.14 -5.25 7.74
CA ALA A 30 -1.24 -4.77 7.86
C ALA A 30 -1.44 -4.14 9.23
N SER A 31 -1.76 -2.84 9.26
CA SER A 31 -2.06 -2.13 10.50
C SER A 31 -2.60 -0.75 10.15
N ASP A 32 -3.49 -0.22 10.99
CA ASP A 32 -3.97 1.15 10.90
C ASP A 32 -3.27 2.07 11.91
N LEU A 33 -2.42 1.51 12.76
CA LEU A 33 -1.68 2.27 13.77
C LEU A 33 -0.33 2.67 13.20
N LEU A 34 -0.17 3.95 12.89
CA LEU A 34 1.02 4.45 12.20
C LEU A 34 2.32 4.16 12.96
N SER A 35 2.31 4.32 14.28
CA SER A 35 3.50 4.03 15.10
C SER A 35 3.90 2.56 15.00
N ASN A 36 2.93 1.66 14.92
CA ASN A 36 3.18 0.23 14.76
C ASN A 36 3.80 -0.06 13.40
N VAL A 37 3.27 0.55 12.34
CA VAL A 37 3.81 0.39 10.99
C VAL A 37 5.25 0.88 10.94
N MET A 38 5.51 2.06 11.51
CA MET A 38 6.87 2.62 11.52
C MET A 38 7.87 1.74 12.27
N GLY A 39 7.42 1.05 13.31
CA GLY A 39 8.29 0.20 14.11
C GLY A 39 8.50 -1.20 13.56
N GLN A 40 7.59 -1.69 12.72
CA GLN A 40 7.57 -3.09 12.31
C GLN A 40 7.71 -3.32 10.80
N ALA A 41 7.20 -2.42 9.96
CA ALA A 41 7.29 -2.59 8.53
C ALA A 41 8.70 -2.31 8.02
N GLU A 42 9.07 -2.97 6.95
CA GLU A 42 10.41 -2.87 6.36
C GLU A 42 10.34 -2.39 4.92
N PRO A 43 11.46 -1.89 4.37
CA PRO A 43 11.48 -1.47 2.97
C PRO A 43 11.01 -2.57 2.03
N ASP A 44 10.39 -2.18 0.94
CA ASP A 44 9.88 -3.06 -0.11
C ASP A 44 8.69 -3.93 0.33
N MET A 45 8.08 -3.61 1.47
CA MET A 45 6.81 -4.24 1.86
C MET A 45 5.63 -3.50 1.25
N VAL A 46 4.52 -4.22 1.06
CA VAL A 46 3.23 -3.61 0.76
C VAL A 46 2.47 -3.43 2.09
N TRP A 47 1.89 -2.27 2.28
CA TRP A 47 1.16 -1.94 3.51
C TRP A 47 -0.34 -1.95 3.24
N VAL A 48 -1.07 -2.79 3.98
CA VAL A 48 -2.52 -2.86 3.92
C VAL A 48 -3.10 -2.07 5.08
N THR A 49 -3.94 -1.09 4.79
CA THR A 49 -4.51 -0.21 5.80
C THR A 49 -5.90 0.26 5.36
N MET A 50 -6.69 0.78 6.28
CA MET A 50 -7.93 1.47 5.97
C MET A 50 -7.79 2.99 6.19
N GLN A 51 -6.60 3.45 6.53
CA GLN A 51 -6.30 4.87 6.72
C GLN A 51 -6.14 5.59 5.38
N GLY A 52 -6.86 6.69 5.18
CA GLY A 52 -6.75 7.51 3.98
C GLY A 52 -6.11 8.87 4.23
N HIS A 53 -5.58 9.12 5.41
CA HIS A 53 -4.99 10.40 5.79
C HIS A 53 -3.61 10.59 5.17
N GLN A 54 -3.20 11.85 4.97
CA GLN A 54 -1.90 12.16 4.35
C GLN A 54 -0.70 11.55 5.08
N ASN A 55 -0.85 11.20 6.34
CA ASN A 55 0.23 10.57 7.10
C ASN A 55 0.67 9.23 6.51
N ILE A 56 -0.20 8.53 5.78
CA ILE A 56 0.19 7.26 5.17
C ILE A 56 1.24 7.48 4.08
N ALA A 57 1.15 8.58 3.35
CA ALA A 57 2.14 8.90 2.33
C ALA A 57 3.50 9.19 2.97
N ALA A 58 3.51 9.94 4.08
CA ALA A 58 4.72 10.25 4.80
C ALA A 58 5.39 8.99 5.36
N VAL A 59 4.61 8.12 5.99
CA VAL A 59 5.13 6.87 6.58
C VAL A 59 5.66 5.95 5.50
N ALA A 60 4.91 5.77 4.42
CA ALA A 60 5.33 4.91 3.31
C ALA A 60 6.64 5.39 2.69
N SER A 61 6.77 6.71 2.50
CA SER A 61 7.99 7.31 1.95
C SER A 61 9.18 7.10 2.88
N LEU A 62 8.97 7.34 4.18
CA LEU A 62 10.03 7.23 5.18
C LEU A 62 10.59 5.81 5.27
N ILE A 63 9.72 4.81 5.25
CA ILE A 63 10.13 3.40 5.35
C ILE A 63 10.67 2.88 4.00
N GLY A 64 10.21 3.42 2.90
CA GLY A 64 10.53 2.90 1.57
C GLY A 64 9.63 1.74 1.17
N LEU A 65 8.33 1.84 1.51
CA LEU A 65 7.38 0.80 1.16
C LEU A 65 7.13 0.76 -0.35
N SER A 66 6.87 -0.43 -0.87
CA SER A 66 6.61 -0.61 -2.31
C SER A 66 5.27 -0.02 -2.73
N ALA A 67 4.26 -0.15 -1.88
CA ALA A 67 2.93 0.36 -2.16
C ALA A 67 2.08 0.36 -0.89
N VAL A 68 1.02 1.14 -0.92
CA VAL A 68 -0.02 1.14 0.12
C VAL A 68 -1.31 0.68 -0.53
N ILE A 69 -2.02 -0.25 0.09
CA ILE A 69 -3.35 -0.67 -0.33
C ILE A 69 -4.34 -0.18 0.71
N VAL A 70 -5.21 0.75 0.31
CA VAL A 70 -6.30 1.21 1.19
C VAL A 70 -7.50 0.32 0.93
N ALA A 71 -7.82 -0.52 1.90
CA ALA A 71 -8.84 -1.56 1.79
C ALA A 71 -10.20 -1.10 2.30
N GLY A 72 -11.23 -1.92 2.05
CA GLY A 72 -12.57 -1.72 2.61
C GLY A 72 -13.30 -0.52 2.04
N ASP A 73 -12.96 -0.12 0.82
CA ASP A 73 -13.56 1.06 0.18
C ASP A 73 -13.43 2.32 1.04
N ALA A 74 -12.39 2.39 1.87
CA ALA A 74 -12.15 3.54 2.73
C ALA A 74 -11.76 4.75 1.89
N PRO A 75 -12.22 5.96 2.24
CA PRO A 75 -11.90 7.14 1.46
C PRO A 75 -10.43 7.54 1.62
N VAL A 76 -9.85 8.04 0.53
CA VAL A 76 -8.48 8.57 0.54
C VAL A 76 -8.56 10.05 0.19
N ALA A 77 -8.04 10.89 1.07
CA ALA A 77 -8.08 12.34 0.89
C ALA A 77 -7.24 12.76 -0.33
N GLU A 78 -7.69 13.80 -1.02
CA GLU A 78 -6.97 14.30 -2.18
C GLU A 78 -5.56 14.76 -1.81
N ASP A 79 -5.41 15.38 -0.64
CA ASP A 79 -4.10 15.81 -0.13
C ASP A 79 -3.14 14.64 0.05
N THR A 80 -3.68 13.47 0.43
CA THR A 80 -2.91 12.25 0.57
C THR A 80 -2.30 11.84 -0.78
N LEU A 81 -3.10 11.88 -1.83
CA LEU A 81 -2.65 11.50 -3.16
C LEU A 81 -1.59 12.45 -3.69
N LYS A 82 -1.77 13.75 -3.47
CA LYS A 82 -0.78 14.74 -3.90
C LYS A 82 0.56 14.54 -3.19
N LYS A 83 0.51 14.30 -1.90
CA LYS A 83 1.73 14.07 -1.12
C LYS A 83 2.42 12.78 -1.55
N ALA A 84 1.64 11.73 -1.82
CA ALA A 84 2.18 10.47 -2.30
C ALA A 84 2.88 10.64 -3.65
N GLU A 85 2.27 11.36 -4.57
CA GLU A 85 2.86 11.60 -5.89
C GLU A 85 4.16 12.38 -5.81
N LEU A 86 4.23 13.37 -4.92
CA LEU A 86 5.45 14.14 -4.71
C LEU A 86 6.60 13.29 -4.15
N ASN A 87 6.28 12.21 -3.47
CA ASN A 87 7.27 11.34 -2.82
C ASN A 87 7.39 9.96 -3.49
N ASP A 88 6.83 9.80 -4.69
CA ASP A 88 6.86 8.55 -5.44
C ASP A 88 6.27 7.36 -4.67
N VAL A 89 5.24 7.61 -3.89
CA VAL A 89 4.53 6.55 -3.16
C VAL A 89 3.34 6.07 -3.99
N VAL A 90 3.22 4.75 -4.14
CA VAL A 90 2.12 4.13 -4.86
C VAL A 90 0.97 3.87 -3.89
N ILE A 91 -0.22 4.39 -4.20
CA ILE A 91 -1.42 4.13 -3.40
C ILE A 91 -2.48 3.46 -4.28
N PHE A 92 -2.93 2.30 -3.83
CA PHE A 92 -4.04 1.56 -4.44
C PHE A 92 -5.26 1.63 -3.53
N ALA A 93 -6.43 1.48 -4.13
CA ALA A 93 -7.68 1.31 -3.41
C ALA A 93 -8.34 0.02 -3.82
N THR A 94 -9.13 -0.56 -2.92
CA THR A 94 -9.94 -1.72 -3.21
C THR A 94 -11.17 -1.74 -2.31
N GLU A 95 -12.27 -2.30 -2.82
CA GLU A 95 -13.48 -2.51 -2.03
C GLU A 95 -13.36 -3.74 -1.12
N ALA A 96 -12.42 -4.63 -1.43
CA ALA A 96 -12.20 -5.83 -0.62
C ALA A 96 -11.79 -5.45 0.80
N SER A 97 -12.20 -6.25 1.78
CA SER A 97 -11.83 -6.01 3.18
C SER A 97 -10.32 -6.20 3.38
N ALA A 98 -9.80 -5.62 4.44
CA ALA A 98 -8.38 -5.82 4.79
C ALA A 98 -8.06 -7.30 4.97
N PHE A 99 -8.97 -8.05 5.60
CA PHE A 99 -8.80 -9.48 5.80
C PHE A 99 -8.65 -10.23 4.47
N GLU A 100 -9.52 -9.90 3.52
CA GLU A 100 -9.50 -10.54 2.20
C GLU A 100 -8.21 -10.18 1.43
N VAL A 101 -7.80 -8.92 1.49
CA VAL A 101 -6.56 -8.47 0.84
C VAL A 101 -5.37 -9.22 1.40
N VAL A 102 -5.26 -9.31 2.73
CA VAL A 102 -4.17 -10.04 3.38
C VAL A 102 -4.16 -11.50 2.97
N GLY A 103 -5.34 -12.14 2.94
CA GLY A 103 -5.45 -13.53 2.51
C GLY A 103 -4.92 -13.74 1.10
N LYS A 104 -5.29 -12.85 0.18
CA LYS A 104 -4.81 -12.94 -1.20
C LYS A 104 -3.31 -12.72 -1.32
N LEU A 105 -2.75 -11.83 -0.50
CA LEU A 105 -1.30 -11.63 -0.48
C LEU A 105 -0.57 -12.90 -0.06
N TYR A 106 -1.07 -13.59 0.95
CA TYR A 106 -0.50 -14.86 1.38
C TYR A 106 -0.58 -15.92 0.28
N GLU A 107 -1.69 -15.98 -0.44
CA GLU A 107 -1.85 -16.91 -1.57
C GLU A 107 -0.79 -16.65 -2.65
N LEU A 108 -0.37 -15.40 -2.83
CA LEU A 108 0.68 -15.03 -3.78
C LEU A 108 2.09 -15.28 -3.23
N GLY A 109 2.22 -15.72 -1.98
CA GLY A 109 3.51 -15.96 -1.36
C GLY A 109 4.16 -14.76 -0.71
N ILE A 110 3.45 -13.63 -0.65
CA ILE A 110 4.03 -12.38 -0.14
C ILE A 110 4.17 -12.39 1.39
N GLY A 111 3.35 -13.15 2.09
CA GLY A 111 3.35 -13.17 3.55
C GLY A 111 4.46 -14.00 4.19
N LYS A 112 5.41 -14.46 3.42
CA LYS A 112 6.43 -15.42 3.92
C LYS A 112 7.78 -14.79 4.12
#